data_a54a4502a50207a3d838149285880119
#
_entry.id   a54a4502a50207a3d838149285880119
#
_cell.length_a   1.000
_cell.length_b   1.000
_cell.length_c   1.000
_cell.angle_alpha   90.00
_cell.angle_beta   90.00
_cell.angle_gamma   90.00
#
_symmetry.space_group_name_H-M   'P 1'
#
loop_
_entity.id
_entity.type
_entity.pdbx_description
1 polymer ?
#
loop_
_entity_poly.entity_id
_entity_poly.type
_entity_poly.pdbx_seq_one_letter_code
_entity_poly.pdbx_strand_id
1 'polypeptide(L)'
;PASAPRKTGKAPVGTSLKELVQAKVQQQTAMYGMGNQDGNTLNQPFTEQDLQESWVEYAHSIEKNAYLQNIMLNNLPAKQEEAFFEVKVHNPGMQEELINNTINILSALRNKLKNSHIQMRIKMMESNEKHLAYTASEKFQHMMGINPIIAKLKEEFNLTSA
;
A
#
# COMPACT_ATOMS: atom_id res chain seq x y z
N PRO A 1 50.19 24.82 -35.57
CA PRO A 1 49.43 24.57 -34.35
C PRO A 1 48.05 24.04 -34.67
N ALA A 2 47.78 22.81 -34.31
CA ALA A 2 46.55 22.10 -34.61
C ALA A 2 45.43 22.51 -33.64
N SER A 3 44.34 23.03 -34.20
CA SER A 3 43.09 23.30 -33.50
C SER A 3 42.29 21.99 -33.34
N ALA A 4 42.11 21.58 -32.12
CA ALA A 4 41.19 20.44 -31.82
C ALA A 4 39.72 20.89 -31.94
N PRO A 5 38.81 20.10 -32.53
CA PRO A 5 37.42 20.44 -32.62
C PRO A 5 36.71 20.26 -31.27
N ARG A 6 36.06 21.28 -30.79
CA ARG A 6 35.13 21.24 -29.66
C ARG A 6 33.93 20.34 -30.02
N LYS A 7 33.80 19.24 -29.33
CA LYS A 7 32.56 18.46 -29.36
C LYS A 7 31.51 19.22 -28.54
N THR A 8 30.57 19.84 -29.23
CA THR A 8 29.34 20.37 -28.69
C THR A 8 28.48 19.16 -28.26
N GLY A 9 28.42 18.91 -26.96
CA GLY A 9 27.49 17.96 -26.40
C GLY A 9 26.06 18.46 -26.60
N LYS A 10 25.34 17.79 -27.48
CA LYS A 10 23.91 17.98 -27.70
C LYS A 10 23.19 17.48 -26.47
N ALA A 11 22.63 18.38 -25.67
CA ALA A 11 21.74 18.02 -24.58
C ALA A 11 20.53 17.28 -25.14
N PRO A 12 20.09 16.16 -24.53
CA PRO A 12 18.87 15.50 -24.96
C PRO A 12 17.67 16.37 -24.53
N VAL A 13 17.07 17.00 -25.54
CA VAL A 13 15.82 17.74 -25.39
C VAL A 13 14.68 16.71 -25.40
N GLY A 14 13.88 16.71 -24.35
CA GLY A 14 12.56 16.09 -24.37
C GLY A 14 12.37 14.79 -23.62
N THR A 15 12.89 14.68 -22.41
CA THR A 15 12.43 13.60 -21.52
C THR A 15 11.05 13.97 -21.01
N SER A 16 10.04 13.22 -21.42
CA SER A 16 8.67 13.40 -20.94
C SER A 16 8.60 13.22 -19.42
N LEU A 17 7.81 14.05 -18.77
CA LEU A 17 7.57 13.96 -17.31
C LEU A 17 7.20 12.53 -16.89
N LYS A 18 6.56 11.79 -17.79
CA LYS A 18 6.17 10.38 -17.61
C LYS A 18 7.38 9.45 -17.55
N GLU A 19 8.42 9.71 -18.34
CA GLU A 19 9.68 8.92 -18.30
C GLU A 19 10.51 9.25 -17.07
N LEU A 20 10.50 10.49 -16.59
CA LEU A 20 11.15 10.87 -15.35
C LEU A 20 10.49 10.24 -14.12
N VAL A 21 9.17 10.12 -14.11
CA VAL A 21 8.43 9.43 -13.05
C VAL A 21 8.69 7.93 -13.09
N GLN A 22 8.70 7.31 -14.27
CA GLN A 22 9.02 5.90 -14.41
C GLN A 22 10.48 5.58 -14.06
N ALA A 23 11.42 6.44 -14.43
CA ALA A 23 12.82 6.29 -14.05
C ALA A 23 13.03 6.44 -12.54
N LYS A 24 12.30 7.35 -11.88
CA LYS A 24 12.31 7.48 -10.42
C LYS A 24 11.71 6.27 -9.71
N VAL A 25 10.63 5.72 -10.22
CA VAL A 25 10.01 4.50 -9.69
C VAL A 25 10.94 3.30 -9.86
N GLN A 26 11.60 3.16 -11.03
CA GLN A 26 12.56 2.08 -11.25
C GLN A 26 13.84 2.25 -10.43
N GLN A 27 14.33 3.48 -10.21
CA GLN A 27 15.47 3.72 -9.32
C GLN A 27 15.13 3.46 -7.85
N GLN A 28 13.92 3.79 -7.41
CA GLN A 28 13.50 3.45 -6.06
C GLN A 28 13.37 1.94 -5.84
N THR A 29 12.80 1.20 -6.80
CA THR A 29 12.76 -0.26 -6.73
C THR A 29 14.14 -0.91 -6.78
N ALA A 30 15.09 -0.34 -7.52
CA ALA A 30 16.47 -0.82 -7.55
C ALA A 30 17.25 -0.50 -6.25
N MET A 31 16.97 0.65 -5.60
CA MET A 31 17.57 1.00 -4.31
C MET A 31 17.04 0.13 -3.16
N TYR A 32 15.79 -0.32 -3.23
CA TYR A 32 15.22 -1.24 -2.24
C TYR A 32 15.78 -2.68 -2.35
N GLY A 33 16.46 -3.01 -3.44
CA GLY A 33 17.12 -4.30 -3.66
C GLY A 33 18.58 -4.38 -3.16
N MET A 34 19.20 -3.26 -2.78
CA MET A 34 20.54 -3.24 -2.21
C MET A 34 20.49 -3.47 -0.69
N GLY A 35 20.09 -4.67 -0.29
CA GLY A 35 20.33 -5.16 1.06
C GLY A 35 21.84 -5.40 1.23
N ASN A 36 22.35 -5.07 2.40
CA ASN A 36 23.72 -5.21 2.85
C ASN A 36 24.44 -6.42 2.24
N GLN A 37 25.55 -6.13 1.56
CA GLN A 37 26.54 -7.14 1.17
C GLN A 37 27.38 -7.58 2.40
N ASP A 38 26.70 -8.04 3.43
CA ASP A 38 27.36 -8.91 4.40
C ASP A 38 27.09 -10.33 3.97
N GLY A 39 28.12 -11.06 3.61
CA GLY A 39 28.14 -12.36 2.92
C GLY A 39 27.43 -13.53 3.61
N ASN A 40 26.35 -13.26 4.30
CA ASN A 40 25.48 -14.24 4.90
C ASN A 40 24.06 -14.03 4.35
N THR A 41 23.84 -14.49 3.11
CA THR A 41 22.51 -14.54 2.52
C THR A 41 21.65 -15.53 3.30
N LEU A 42 21.04 -15.03 4.37
CA LEU A 42 20.04 -15.77 5.12
C LEU A 42 18.83 -15.95 4.20
N ASN A 43 18.59 -17.18 3.78
CA ASN A 43 17.47 -17.54 2.92
C ASN A 43 16.67 -18.68 3.57
N GLN A 44 16.18 -18.43 4.79
CA GLN A 44 15.33 -19.39 5.47
C GLN A 44 13.91 -19.29 4.92
N PRO A 45 13.28 -20.43 4.60
CA PRO A 45 11.86 -20.42 4.27
C PRO A 45 11.05 -20.01 5.52
N PHE A 46 10.05 -19.18 5.35
CA PHE A 46 9.16 -18.73 6.41
C PHE A 46 7.71 -19.03 6.04
N THR A 47 6.89 -19.25 7.05
CA THR A 47 5.45 -19.43 6.87
C THR A 47 4.72 -18.09 6.89
N GLU A 48 3.45 -18.09 6.47
CA GLU A 48 2.61 -16.89 6.60
C GLU A 48 2.39 -16.51 8.08
N GLN A 49 2.32 -17.50 8.95
CA GLN A 49 2.19 -17.28 10.39
C GLN A 49 3.43 -16.59 10.96
N ASP A 50 4.64 -17.06 10.62
CA ASP A 50 5.89 -16.42 11.05
C ASP A 50 5.98 -14.97 10.58
N LEU A 51 5.50 -14.70 9.35
CA LEU A 51 5.44 -13.36 8.80
C LEU A 51 4.48 -12.47 9.59
N GLN A 52 3.27 -12.96 9.89
CA GLN A 52 2.27 -12.21 10.65
C GLN A 52 2.70 -11.97 12.09
N GLU A 53 3.28 -12.95 12.75
CA GLU A 53 3.82 -12.78 14.11
C GLU A 53 4.95 -11.73 14.15
N SER A 54 5.88 -11.83 13.20
CA SER A 54 6.98 -10.85 13.09
C SER A 54 6.47 -9.45 12.77
N TRP A 55 5.42 -9.35 11.97
CA TRP A 55 4.76 -8.10 11.62
C TRP A 55 4.07 -7.44 12.83
N VAL A 56 3.29 -8.21 13.57
CA VAL A 56 2.59 -7.74 14.77
C VAL A 56 3.59 -7.35 15.86
N GLU A 57 4.62 -8.15 16.07
CA GLU A 57 5.65 -7.85 17.06
C GLU A 57 6.42 -6.56 16.72
N TYR A 58 6.77 -6.37 15.42
CA TYR A 58 7.36 -5.11 14.99
C TYR A 58 6.40 -3.94 15.19
N ALA A 59 5.12 -4.10 14.89
CA ALA A 59 4.10 -3.07 15.14
C ALA A 59 4.06 -2.66 16.61
N HIS A 60 4.11 -3.62 17.54
CA HIS A 60 4.17 -3.33 18.97
C HIS A 60 5.47 -2.67 19.42
N SER A 61 6.57 -2.85 18.70
CA SER A 61 7.84 -2.19 18.99
C SER A 61 7.88 -0.71 18.59
N ILE A 62 6.90 -0.25 17.81
CA ILE A 62 6.81 1.14 17.36
C ILE A 62 6.16 1.99 18.45
N GLU A 63 6.98 2.67 19.27
CA GLU A 63 6.48 3.53 20.34
C GLU A 63 6.15 4.96 19.86
N LYS A 64 6.86 5.44 18.84
CA LYS A 64 6.81 6.85 18.43
C LYS A 64 5.78 7.17 17.34
N ASN A 65 5.27 6.16 16.64
CA ASN A 65 4.34 6.35 15.54
C ASN A 65 3.10 5.47 15.70
N ALA A 66 2.18 5.93 16.54
CA ALA A 66 0.91 5.24 16.82
C ALA A 66 0.06 5.06 15.54
N TYR A 67 0.19 5.95 14.56
CA TYR A 67 -0.53 5.84 13.30
C TYR A 67 -0.04 4.65 12.48
N LEU A 68 1.27 4.52 12.30
CA LEU A 68 1.87 3.36 11.63
C LEU A 68 1.55 2.05 12.36
N GLN A 69 1.64 2.06 13.70
CA GLN A 69 1.28 0.91 14.52
C GLN A 69 -0.15 0.45 14.25
N ASN A 70 -1.12 1.37 14.25
CA ASN A 70 -2.51 1.07 13.93
C ASN A 70 -2.70 0.52 12.53
N ILE A 71 -2.02 1.10 11.53
CA ILE A 71 -2.07 0.61 10.16
C ILE A 71 -1.59 -0.84 10.10
N MET A 72 -0.48 -1.15 10.74
CA MET A 72 0.12 -2.49 10.72
C MET A 72 -0.75 -3.52 11.43
N LEU A 73 -1.34 -3.18 12.57
CA LEU A 73 -2.21 -4.08 13.33
C LEU A 73 -3.55 -4.37 12.63
N ASN A 74 -4.07 -3.39 11.88
CA ASN A 74 -5.34 -3.55 11.15
C ASN A 74 -5.17 -4.15 9.75
N ASN A 75 -3.95 -4.15 9.20
CA ASN A 75 -3.66 -4.64 7.85
C ASN A 75 -2.56 -5.69 7.93
N LEU A 76 -2.94 -6.94 8.12
CA LEU A 76 -2.01 -8.05 8.19
C LEU A 76 -1.44 -8.37 6.80
N PRO A 77 -0.16 -8.75 6.71
CA PRO A 77 0.45 -9.16 5.46
C PRO A 77 -0.04 -10.54 5.04
N ALA A 78 -0.27 -10.70 3.74
CA ALA A 78 -0.59 -11.98 3.12
C ALA A 78 0.59 -12.45 2.28
N LYS A 79 1.11 -13.65 2.54
CA LYS A 79 2.19 -14.25 1.76
C LYS A 79 1.66 -14.62 0.38
N GLN A 80 2.34 -14.19 -0.68
CA GLN A 80 1.96 -14.49 -2.07
C GLN A 80 2.90 -15.54 -2.69
N GLU A 81 4.20 -15.32 -2.55
CA GLU A 81 5.25 -16.19 -3.07
C GLU A 81 6.32 -16.39 -2.00
N GLU A 82 7.35 -17.17 -2.30
CA GLU A 82 8.39 -17.53 -1.31
C GLU A 82 9.03 -16.34 -0.58
N ALA A 83 9.24 -15.23 -1.30
CA ALA A 83 9.86 -14.03 -0.75
C ALA A 83 8.99 -12.77 -0.85
N PHE A 84 7.78 -12.87 -1.42
CA PHE A 84 6.87 -11.74 -1.59
C PHE A 84 5.68 -11.83 -0.66
N PHE A 85 5.34 -10.70 -0.06
CA PHE A 85 4.08 -10.54 0.65
C PHE A 85 3.36 -9.26 0.25
N GLU A 86 2.05 -9.27 0.35
CA GLU A 86 1.17 -8.16 0.01
C GLU A 86 0.48 -7.62 1.25
N VAL A 87 0.48 -6.30 1.40
CA VAL A 87 -0.28 -5.60 2.43
C VAL A 87 -1.39 -4.81 1.76
N LYS A 88 -2.63 -5.06 2.15
CA LYS A 88 -3.80 -4.39 1.60
C LYS A 88 -4.16 -3.20 2.48
N VAL A 89 -4.29 -2.02 1.88
CA VAL A 89 -4.68 -0.78 2.56
C VAL A 89 -5.89 -0.15 1.90
N HIS A 90 -6.67 0.62 2.66
CA HIS A 90 -7.95 1.16 2.20
C HIS A 90 -7.89 2.64 1.83
N ASN A 91 -6.83 3.35 2.16
CA ASN A 91 -6.69 4.75 1.80
C ASN A 91 -5.25 5.13 1.42
N PRO A 92 -5.08 6.22 0.64
CA PRO A 92 -3.76 6.67 0.18
C PRO A 92 -2.81 7.06 1.31
N GLY A 93 -3.32 7.63 2.41
CA GLY A 93 -2.50 8.03 3.56
C GLY A 93 -1.86 6.83 4.27
N MET A 94 -2.57 5.71 4.37
CA MET A 94 -2.02 4.45 4.89
C MET A 94 -0.93 3.89 3.96
N GLN A 95 -1.16 3.98 2.67
CA GLN A 95 -0.18 3.54 1.66
C GLN A 95 1.11 4.36 1.76
N GLU A 96 1.00 5.67 1.82
CA GLU A 96 2.14 6.58 1.92
C GLU A 96 2.95 6.34 3.20
N GLU A 97 2.28 6.16 4.33
CA GLU A 97 2.94 5.88 5.62
C GLU A 97 3.72 4.57 5.58
N LEU A 98 3.15 3.50 5.01
CA LEU A 98 3.85 2.24 4.82
C LEU A 98 5.04 2.36 3.87
N ILE A 99 4.90 3.12 2.77
CA ILE A 99 5.98 3.37 1.82
C ILE A 99 7.15 4.09 2.51
N ASN A 100 6.86 5.14 3.28
CA ASN A 100 7.88 5.91 3.99
C ASN A 100 8.65 5.06 5.02
N ASN A 101 8.00 4.07 5.59
CA ASN A 101 8.60 3.19 6.60
C ASN A 101 9.02 1.81 6.05
N THR A 102 8.92 1.57 4.74
CA THR A 102 9.21 0.28 4.10
C THR A 102 10.59 -0.26 4.46
N ILE A 103 11.62 0.59 4.47
CA ILE A 103 12.99 0.20 4.76
C ILE A 103 13.10 -0.38 6.18
N ASN A 104 12.52 0.32 7.15
CA ASN A 104 12.56 -0.09 8.56
C ASN A 104 11.79 -1.39 8.78
N ILE A 105 10.61 -1.49 8.18
CA ILE A 105 9.76 -2.68 8.25
C ILE A 105 10.48 -3.89 7.64
N LEU A 106 11.01 -3.75 6.42
CA LEU A 106 11.72 -4.83 5.74
C LEU A 106 13.00 -5.24 6.47
N SER A 107 13.76 -4.28 7.02
CA SER A 107 14.96 -4.60 7.81
C SER A 107 14.63 -5.43 9.04
N ALA A 108 13.58 -5.06 9.77
CA ALA A 108 13.13 -5.80 10.94
C ALA A 108 12.65 -7.22 10.57
N LEU A 109 11.84 -7.35 9.52
CA LEU A 109 11.33 -8.64 9.07
C LEU A 109 12.43 -9.56 8.53
N ARG A 110 13.38 -9.02 7.76
CA ARG A 110 14.53 -9.77 7.23
C ARG A 110 15.41 -10.32 8.34
N ASN A 111 15.68 -9.51 9.36
CA ASN A 111 16.46 -9.93 10.52
C ASN A 111 15.74 -11.02 11.32
N LYS A 112 14.44 -10.89 11.49
CA LYS A 112 13.64 -11.81 12.30
C LYS A 112 13.38 -13.14 11.60
N LEU A 113 12.99 -13.09 10.34
CA LEU A 113 12.71 -14.26 9.50
C LEU A 113 13.98 -14.86 8.89
N LYS A 114 15.15 -14.26 9.13
CA LYS A 114 16.44 -14.67 8.56
C LYS A 114 16.36 -14.91 7.05
N ASN A 115 15.70 -13.99 6.34
CA ASN A 115 15.54 -14.05 4.91
C ASN A 115 15.76 -12.66 4.30
N SER A 116 16.87 -12.51 3.56
CA SER A 116 17.27 -11.24 2.95
C SER A 116 16.46 -10.88 1.70
N HIS A 117 15.75 -11.85 1.11
CA HIS A 117 15.03 -11.68 -0.16
C HIS A 117 13.60 -11.20 0.01
N ILE A 118 13.12 -11.03 1.24
CA ILE A 118 11.75 -10.58 1.51
C ILE A 118 11.48 -9.22 0.88
N GLN A 119 10.40 -9.15 0.12
CA GLN A 119 9.90 -7.94 -0.52
C GLN A 119 8.44 -7.71 -0.16
N MET A 120 8.09 -6.44 0.04
CA MET A 120 6.75 -5.99 0.38
C MET A 120 6.09 -5.31 -0.84
N ARG A 121 4.87 -5.69 -1.12
CA ARG A 121 3.99 -5.00 -2.06
C ARG A 121 2.81 -4.41 -1.30
N ILE A 122 2.54 -3.13 -1.52
CA ILE A 122 1.39 -2.47 -0.94
C ILE A 122 0.33 -2.32 -2.03
N LYS A 123 -0.85 -2.87 -1.78
CA LYS A 123 -1.99 -2.80 -2.68
C LYS A 123 -3.09 -1.95 -2.07
N MET A 124 -3.53 -0.93 -2.78
CA MET A 124 -4.71 -0.19 -2.41
C MET A 124 -5.94 -1.01 -2.80
N MET A 125 -6.77 -1.33 -1.83
CA MET A 125 -8.10 -1.83 -2.08
C MET A 125 -9.01 -0.62 -2.29
N GLU A 126 -9.71 -0.58 -3.41
CA GLU A 126 -10.85 0.29 -3.51
C GLU A 126 -11.80 -0.12 -2.40
N SER A 127 -11.97 0.75 -1.41
CA SER A 127 -13.04 0.56 -0.45
C SER A 127 -14.33 0.59 -1.26
N ASN A 128 -14.93 -0.57 -1.46
CA ASN A 128 -16.37 -0.63 -1.64
C ASN A 128 -16.95 -0.20 -0.29
N GLU A 129 -16.73 1.06 0.08
CA GLU A 129 -17.58 1.71 1.06
C GLU A 129 -18.97 1.58 0.48
N LYS A 130 -19.74 0.64 1.03
CA LYS A 130 -21.19 0.70 0.92
C LYS A 130 -21.51 2.12 1.31
N HIS A 131 -21.90 2.92 0.32
CA HIS A 131 -22.27 4.30 0.53
C HIS A 131 -23.33 4.27 1.64
N LEU A 132 -22.89 4.53 2.88
CA LEU A 132 -23.79 4.56 4.00
C LEU A 132 -24.71 5.75 3.73
N ALA A 133 -25.98 5.47 3.52
CA ALA A 133 -26.99 6.47 3.30
C ALA A 133 -27.03 7.40 4.53
N TYR A 134 -26.43 8.58 4.42
CA TYR A 134 -26.31 9.54 5.53
C TYR A 134 -27.55 10.45 5.62
N THR A 135 -28.17 10.72 4.49
CA THR A 135 -29.41 11.55 4.46
C THR A 135 -30.67 10.70 4.66
N ALA A 136 -31.70 11.30 5.19
CA ALA A 136 -33.02 10.65 5.33
C ALA A 136 -33.55 10.13 3.98
N SER A 137 -33.32 10.88 2.90
CA SER A 137 -33.69 10.50 1.54
C SER A 137 -32.92 9.28 1.04
N GLU A 138 -31.60 9.24 1.25
CA GLU A 138 -30.77 8.09 0.85
C GLU A 138 -31.12 6.84 1.65
N LYS A 139 -31.36 6.98 2.96
CA LYS A 139 -31.82 5.86 3.80
C LYS A 139 -33.13 5.28 3.29
N PHE A 140 -34.04 6.17 2.90
CA PHE A 140 -35.34 5.77 2.36
C PHE A 140 -35.19 5.05 1.02
N GLN A 141 -34.37 5.56 0.10
CA GLN A 141 -34.07 4.91 -1.18
C GLN A 141 -33.45 3.55 -0.98
N HIS A 142 -32.50 3.43 -0.04
CA HIS A 142 -31.88 2.16 0.30
C HIS A 142 -32.89 1.15 0.85
N MET A 143 -33.81 1.59 1.71
CA MET A 143 -34.87 0.74 2.22
C MET A 143 -35.87 0.30 1.13
N MET A 144 -36.20 1.17 0.18
CA MET A 144 -37.04 0.81 -0.98
C MET A 144 -36.37 -0.24 -1.88
N GLY A 145 -35.04 -0.20 -2.02
CA GLY A 145 -34.28 -1.19 -2.77
C GLY A 145 -34.28 -2.57 -2.10
N ILE A 146 -34.33 -2.64 -0.78
CA ILE A 146 -34.40 -3.89 0.00
C ILE A 146 -35.84 -4.45 0.03
N ASN A 147 -36.84 -3.57 0.16
CA ASN A 147 -38.22 -3.99 0.27
C ASN A 147 -39.15 -3.08 -0.55
N PRO A 148 -39.63 -3.56 -1.73
CA PRO A 148 -40.46 -2.75 -2.61
C PRO A 148 -41.85 -2.39 -2.01
N ILE A 149 -42.26 -3.03 -0.91
CA ILE A 149 -43.53 -2.71 -0.20
C ILE A 149 -43.48 -1.31 0.40
N ILE A 150 -42.27 -0.82 0.77
CA ILE A 150 -42.07 0.53 1.31
C ILE A 150 -42.47 1.61 0.30
N ALA A 151 -42.27 1.37 -0.99
CA ALA A 151 -42.72 2.30 -2.05
C ALA A 151 -44.26 2.41 -2.08
N LYS A 152 -45.00 1.32 -1.92
CA LYS A 152 -46.49 1.32 -1.83
C LYS A 152 -47.00 2.03 -0.60
N LEU A 153 -46.32 1.84 0.54
CA LEU A 153 -46.69 2.56 1.78
C LEU A 153 -46.52 4.08 1.62
N LYS A 154 -45.51 4.54 0.88
CA LYS A 154 -45.31 5.95 0.60
C LYS A 154 -46.47 6.54 -0.21
N GLU A 155 -46.94 5.83 -1.21
CA GLU A 155 -48.07 6.26 -2.04
C GLU A 155 -49.41 6.23 -1.29
N GLU A 156 -49.71 5.17 -0.54
CA GLU A 156 -50.95 5.05 0.20
C GLU A 156 -51.08 6.03 1.36
N PHE A 157 -50.00 6.32 2.05
CA PHE A 157 -49.99 7.23 3.21
C PHE A 157 -49.49 8.65 2.90
N ASN A 158 -49.17 8.94 1.62
CA ASN A 158 -48.71 10.24 1.15
C ASN A 158 -47.55 10.82 2.00
N LEU A 159 -46.59 9.96 2.36
CA LEU A 159 -45.48 10.32 3.20
C LEU A 159 -44.44 11.13 2.41
N THR A 160 -44.33 12.41 2.72
CA THR A 160 -43.23 13.27 2.23
C THR A 160 -42.06 13.13 3.16
N SER A 161 -40.87 12.80 2.61
CA SER A 161 -39.62 12.90 3.35
C SER A 161 -39.30 14.37 3.59
N ALA A 162 -39.30 14.77 4.83
CA ALA A 162 -38.85 16.09 5.23
C ALA A 162 -37.34 16.23 5.00
#